data_ad5ed7edb86de92f74061cb056cf4df9
#
_entry.id   ad5ed7edb86de92f74061cb056cf4df9
#
_cell.length_a   1.000
_cell.length_b   1.000
_cell.length_c   1.000
_cell.angle_alpha   90.00
_cell.angle_beta   90.00
_cell.angle_gamma   90.00
#
_symmetry.space_group_name_H-M   'P 1'
#
loop_
_entity.id
_entity.type
_entity.pdbx_description
1 polymer ?
#
loop_
_entity_poly.entity_id
_entity_poly.type
_entity_poly.pdbx_seq_one_letter_code
_entity_poly.pdbx_strand_id
1 'polypeptide(L)'
;ANPIQVKALFRRTIDTGIQHGTVTVMIGDDGYEVTTYRMDGEYEDHRHPKEVLFTPNLNEDLKRRDFTINAMAYNPRVGIVDLYGGREDLEKKVIRCVGEANERFDEDALRMLRGIRFAGQLQFELEEKTFLAIKEKAPTLVNVSAERIRTELTKLIVSKGSDKLLLAVETGLSAYFLPELEKMLATTQENPHHCFDVGHHSLAAISHINDLGEQAGFRTKERVMLAYAALLHDVAKPDCKQVDDEGIAHFYKHPEYGA
;
A
#
# COMPACT_ATOMS: atom_id res chain seq x y z
N ALA A 1 -22.54 13.18 14.95
CA ALA A 1 -22.22 14.63 15.06
C ALA A 1 -21.47 15.03 13.80
N ASN A 2 -21.75 16.21 13.25
CA ASN A 2 -20.97 16.76 12.15
C ASN A 2 -19.71 17.47 12.68
N PRO A 3 -18.73 17.82 11.83
CA PRO A 3 -17.47 18.45 12.26
C PRO A 3 -17.65 19.70 13.11
N ILE A 4 -18.62 20.54 12.78
CA ILE A 4 -18.90 21.79 13.53
C ILE A 4 -19.37 21.48 14.96
N GLN A 5 -20.26 20.49 15.11
CA GLN A 5 -20.73 20.02 16.41
C GLN A 5 -19.60 19.41 17.24
N VAL A 6 -18.71 18.63 16.61
CA VAL A 6 -17.53 18.06 17.30
C VAL A 6 -16.63 19.21 17.81
N LYS A 7 -16.32 20.21 16.98
CA LYS A 7 -15.53 21.37 17.38
C LYS A 7 -16.15 22.17 18.52
N ALA A 8 -17.47 22.26 18.58
CA ALA A 8 -18.18 22.94 19.67
C ALA A 8 -18.13 22.19 21.01
N LEU A 9 -17.91 20.88 20.99
CA LEU A 9 -17.85 20.05 22.20
C LEU A 9 -16.48 19.97 22.84
N PHE A 10 -15.41 20.23 22.09
CA PHE A 10 -14.03 20.06 22.56
C PHE A 10 -13.22 21.36 22.48
N ARG A 11 -12.42 21.62 23.52
CA ARG A 11 -11.65 22.86 23.65
C ARG A 11 -10.53 22.99 22.60
N ARG A 12 -9.89 21.88 22.23
CA ARG A 12 -8.75 21.86 21.30
C ARG A 12 -9.00 20.86 20.19
N THR A 13 -9.14 21.37 18.97
CA THR A 13 -9.36 20.58 17.75
C THR A 13 -8.46 21.07 16.63
N ILE A 14 -8.11 20.15 15.71
CA ILE A 14 -7.31 20.42 14.51
C ILE A 14 -8.14 20.01 13.29
N ASP A 15 -8.21 20.87 12.29
CA ASP A 15 -8.95 20.64 11.06
C ASP A 15 -8.11 19.75 10.10
N THR A 16 -8.13 18.44 10.32
CA THR A 16 -7.35 17.47 9.56
C THR A 16 -8.01 17.01 8.26
N GLY A 17 -9.30 17.30 8.10
CA GLY A 17 -10.07 16.87 6.93
C GLY A 17 -11.53 17.30 7.02
N ILE A 18 -11.79 18.54 7.36
CA ILE A 18 -13.14 19.06 7.63
C ILE A 18 -14.07 18.91 6.41
N GLN A 19 -13.53 19.04 5.19
CA GLN A 19 -14.27 18.85 3.94
C GLN A 19 -14.76 17.40 3.76
N HIS A 20 -14.05 16.44 4.38
CA HIS A 20 -14.39 15.03 4.36
C HIS A 20 -15.05 14.55 5.67
N GLY A 21 -15.43 15.48 6.53
CA GLY A 21 -16.12 15.17 7.78
C GLY A 21 -15.21 14.81 8.95
N THR A 22 -13.87 14.98 8.84
CA THR A 22 -12.91 14.58 9.88
C THR A 22 -12.34 15.78 10.62
N VAL A 23 -12.32 15.69 11.95
CA VAL A 23 -11.69 16.64 12.87
C VAL A 23 -10.86 15.83 13.88
N THR A 24 -9.62 16.26 14.15
CA THR A 24 -8.82 15.67 15.22
C THR A 24 -9.11 16.41 16.53
N VAL A 25 -9.58 15.68 17.53
CA VAL A 25 -9.79 16.16 18.90
C VAL A 25 -8.54 15.88 19.72
N MET A 26 -7.98 16.91 20.35
CA MET A 26 -6.81 16.78 21.22
C MET A 26 -7.25 16.59 22.68
N ILE A 27 -6.82 15.48 23.29
CA ILE A 27 -7.00 15.20 24.72
C ILE A 27 -5.61 15.03 25.33
N GLY A 28 -5.15 16.05 26.06
CA GLY A 28 -3.74 16.14 26.44
C GLY A 28 -2.87 16.32 25.20
N ASP A 29 -1.88 15.45 25.02
CA ASP A 29 -0.99 15.43 23.86
C ASP A 29 -1.45 14.42 22.77
N ASP A 30 -2.50 13.63 23.04
CA ASP A 30 -3.03 12.64 22.11
C ASP A 30 -4.07 13.24 21.18
N GLY A 31 -3.99 12.88 19.89
CA GLY A 31 -4.94 13.27 18.86
C GLY A 31 -5.89 12.13 18.49
N TYR A 32 -7.19 12.36 18.58
CA TYR A 32 -8.23 11.41 18.22
C TYR A 32 -8.99 11.91 17.00
N GLU A 33 -8.94 11.17 15.91
CA GLU A 33 -9.71 11.49 14.70
C GLU A 33 -11.19 11.14 14.89
N VAL A 34 -12.04 12.14 14.75
CA VAL A 34 -13.49 12.01 14.79
C VAL A 34 -14.04 12.28 13.41
N THR A 35 -14.57 11.24 12.77
CA THR A 35 -15.11 11.32 11.42
C THR A 35 -16.61 11.13 11.44
N THR A 36 -17.35 12.01 10.76
CA THR A 36 -18.78 11.86 10.52
C THR A 36 -18.99 10.74 9.50
N TYR A 37 -19.95 9.84 9.75
CA TYR A 37 -20.34 8.84 8.76
C TYR A 37 -20.81 9.52 7.48
N ARG A 38 -20.39 8.98 6.35
CA ARG A 38 -20.69 9.54 5.05
C ARG A 38 -20.97 8.47 4.00
N MET A 39 -21.71 8.88 2.99
CA MET A 39 -21.81 8.22 1.70
C MET A 39 -20.99 9.03 0.71
N ASP A 40 -20.19 8.36 -0.08
CA ASP A 40 -19.49 8.99 -1.19
C ASP A 40 -20.43 8.93 -2.42
N GLY A 41 -20.61 10.05 -3.12
CA GLY A 41 -21.34 10.11 -4.38
C GLY A 41 -20.57 9.48 -5.54
N GLU A 42 -21.00 9.72 -6.78
CA GLU A 42 -20.24 9.28 -7.96
C GLU A 42 -18.85 9.88 -7.97
N TYR A 43 -17.85 9.09 -8.39
CA TYR A 43 -16.47 9.53 -8.51
C TYR A 43 -16.21 10.05 -9.93
N GLU A 44 -15.57 11.22 -10.07
CA GLU A 44 -15.28 11.82 -11.38
C GLU A 44 -13.88 11.49 -11.91
N ASP A 45 -12.91 11.31 -11.01
CA ASP A 45 -11.48 11.23 -11.35
C ASP A 45 -10.76 10.04 -10.69
N HIS A 46 -11.50 8.95 -10.37
CA HIS A 46 -10.99 7.79 -9.62
C HIS A 46 -10.37 8.16 -8.24
N ARG A 47 -10.83 9.27 -7.64
CA ARG A 47 -10.34 9.74 -6.34
C ARG A 47 -11.35 10.51 -5.51
N HIS A 48 -12.02 11.49 -6.12
CA HIS A 48 -12.88 12.41 -5.39
C HIS A 48 -14.34 12.11 -5.72
N PRO A 49 -15.17 11.82 -4.71
CA PRO A 49 -16.60 11.82 -4.92
C PRO A 49 -17.06 13.24 -5.23
N LYS A 50 -17.94 13.37 -6.22
CA LYS A 50 -18.57 14.66 -6.59
C LYS A 50 -19.20 15.36 -5.40
N GLU A 51 -19.81 14.55 -4.53
CA GLU A 51 -20.48 15.01 -3.33
C GLU A 51 -20.20 14.06 -2.17
N VAL A 52 -19.98 14.63 -1.00
CA VAL A 52 -19.90 13.91 0.27
C VAL A 52 -21.18 14.17 1.05
N LEU A 53 -22.01 13.14 1.19
CA LEU A 53 -23.25 13.23 1.94
C LEU A 53 -23.07 12.61 3.33
N PHE A 54 -23.28 13.40 4.38
CA PHE A 54 -23.24 12.87 5.73
C PHE A 54 -24.47 12.05 6.03
N THR A 55 -24.29 10.88 6.65
CA THR A 55 -25.35 9.94 6.99
C THR A 55 -25.27 9.54 8.46
N PRO A 56 -26.39 9.25 9.12
CA PRO A 56 -26.38 8.60 10.43
C PRO A 56 -26.19 7.08 10.33
N ASN A 57 -26.19 6.51 9.12
CA ASN A 57 -26.17 5.08 8.89
C ASN A 57 -24.74 4.55 8.85
N LEU A 58 -24.33 3.76 9.86
CA LEU A 58 -23.02 3.13 9.93
C LEU A 58 -22.76 2.18 8.75
N ASN A 59 -23.78 1.46 8.28
CA ASN A 59 -23.61 0.52 7.17
C ASN A 59 -23.12 1.23 5.90
N GLU A 60 -23.70 2.40 5.58
CA GLU A 60 -23.26 3.18 4.40
C GLU A 60 -21.80 3.64 4.55
N ASP A 61 -21.36 4.02 5.74
CA ASP A 61 -19.95 4.39 5.98
C ASP A 61 -19.00 3.20 5.86
N LEU A 62 -19.40 2.02 6.34
CA LEU A 62 -18.61 0.80 6.24
C LEU A 62 -18.55 0.27 4.79
N LYS A 63 -19.65 0.40 4.03
CA LYS A 63 -19.78 -0.07 2.64
C LYS A 63 -18.76 0.58 1.69
N ARG A 64 -18.48 1.87 1.88
CA ARG A 64 -17.54 2.62 1.03
C ARG A 64 -16.05 2.37 1.33
N ARG A 65 -15.73 1.60 2.37
CA ARG A 65 -14.36 1.30 2.77
C ARG A 65 -13.68 0.35 1.79
N ASP A 66 -12.35 0.33 1.85
CA ASP A 66 -11.52 -0.47 0.93
C ASP A 66 -11.62 -1.98 1.18
N PHE A 67 -11.26 -2.42 2.40
CA PHE A 67 -11.15 -3.84 2.73
C PHE A 67 -12.02 -4.19 3.94
N THR A 68 -12.47 -5.46 3.98
CA THR A 68 -13.35 -6.00 5.04
C THR A 68 -12.73 -5.82 6.43
N ILE A 69 -11.42 -6.04 6.56
CA ILE A 69 -10.67 -5.87 7.81
C ILE A 69 -10.67 -4.42 8.34
N ASN A 70 -10.92 -3.45 7.46
CA ASN A 70 -11.05 -2.02 7.79
C ASN A 70 -12.51 -1.56 7.87
N ALA A 71 -13.47 -2.45 7.58
CA ALA A 71 -14.90 -2.14 7.52
C ALA A 71 -15.66 -2.67 8.75
N MET A 72 -15.04 -2.57 9.91
CA MET A 72 -15.63 -2.92 11.19
C MET A 72 -15.72 -1.69 12.10
N ALA A 73 -16.66 -1.71 13.04
CA ALA A 73 -16.81 -0.69 14.06
C ALA A 73 -16.96 -1.34 15.44
N TYR A 74 -16.58 -0.61 16.48
CA TYR A 74 -16.78 -1.04 17.87
C TYR A 74 -17.61 -0.01 18.63
N ASN A 75 -18.57 -0.51 19.40
CA ASN A 75 -19.32 0.30 20.35
C ASN A 75 -19.41 -0.45 21.69
N PRO A 76 -19.11 0.21 22.83
CA PRO A 76 -19.10 -0.46 24.14
C PRO A 76 -20.43 -1.16 24.54
N ARG A 77 -21.57 -0.71 23.98
CA ARG A 77 -22.90 -1.27 24.30
C ARG A 77 -23.27 -2.48 23.45
N VAL A 78 -22.82 -2.51 22.19
CA VAL A 78 -23.20 -3.57 21.21
C VAL A 78 -22.01 -4.44 20.81
N GLY A 79 -20.79 -4.08 21.22
CA GLY A 79 -19.58 -4.79 20.84
C GLY A 79 -19.11 -4.46 19.42
N ILE A 80 -18.51 -5.43 18.76
CA ILE A 80 -17.99 -5.30 17.39
C ILE A 80 -19.17 -5.43 16.40
N VAL A 81 -19.32 -4.45 15.51
CA VAL A 81 -20.20 -4.47 14.36
C VAL A 81 -19.36 -4.83 13.15
N ASP A 82 -19.60 -6.00 12.60
CA ASP A 82 -18.92 -6.54 11.41
C ASP A 82 -19.99 -6.98 10.40
N LEU A 83 -20.21 -6.15 9.39
CA LEU A 83 -21.23 -6.39 8.37
C LEU A 83 -20.67 -7.05 7.10
N TYR A 84 -19.36 -7.11 6.97
CA TYR A 84 -18.68 -7.54 5.75
C TYR A 84 -17.72 -8.71 5.97
N GLY A 85 -17.72 -9.33 7.15
CA GLY A 85 -16.90 -10.51 7.46
C GLY A 85 -15.43 -10.19 7.73
N GLY A 86 -15.11 -8.98 8.20
CA GLY A 86 -13.73 -8.56 8.47
C GLY A 86 -13.05 -9.38 9.57
N ARG A 87 -13.79 -9.88 10.57
CA ARG A 87 -13.25 -10.76 11.60
C ARG A 87 -12.80 -12.10 11.03
N GLU A 88 -13.64 -12.69 10.17
CA GLU A 88 -13.30 -13.95 9.51
C GLU A 88 -12.08 -13.80 8.61
N ASP A 89 -12.00 -12.70 7.86
CA ASP A 89 -10.84 -12.42 7.01
C ASP A 89 -9.56 -12.15 7.83
N LEU A 90 -9.67 -11.53 9.01
CA LEU A 90 -8.55 -11.40 9.94
C LEU A 90 -8.07 -12.77 10.45
N GLU A 91 -8.99 -13.65 10.83
CA GLU A 91 -8.67 -15.01 11.30
C GLU A 91 -8.03 -15.85 10.18
N LYS A 92 -8.52 -15.71 8.94
CA LYS A 92 -7.99 -16.39 7.75
C LYS A 92 -6.74 -15.72 7.18
N LYS A 93 -6.35 -14.56 7.68
CA LYS A 93 -5.24 -13.74 7.16
C LYS A 93 -5.41 -13.38 5.68
N VAL A 94 -6.57 -12.86 5.32
CA VAL A 94 -6.96 -12.52 3.95
C VAL A 94 -7.26 -11.03 3.84
N ILE A 95 -6.80 -10.40 2.76
CA ILE A 95 -7.16 -9.06 2.32
C ILE A 95 -8.22 -9.19 1.23
N ARG A 96 -9.46 -8.79 1.56
CA ARG A 96 -10.63 -8.83 0.68
C ARG A 96 -11.25 -7.46 0.57
N CYS A 97 -11.63 -7.04 -0.64
CA CYS A 97 -12.41 -5.82 -0.84
C CYS A 97 -13.80 -5.91 -0.20
N VAL A 98 -14.33 -4.76 0.23
CA VAL A 98 -15.74 -4.65 0.64
C VAL A 98 -16.62 -4.66 -0.62
N GLY A 99 -17.53 -5.62 -0.72
CA GLY A 99 -18.39 -5.77 -1.91
C GLY A 99 -17.61 -6.18 -3.16
N GLU A 100 -17.90 -5.54 -4.29
CA GLU A 100 -17.27 -5.86 -5.56
C GLU A 100 -15.93 -5.11 -5.72
N ALA A 101 -14.85 -5.87 -5.90
CA ALA A 101 -13.50 -5.31 -5.94
C ALA A 101 -13.30 -4.31 -7.10
N ASN A 102 -13.86 -4.59 -8.28
CA ASN A 102 -13.77 -3.69 -9.42
C ASN A 102 -14.39 -2.32 -9.12
N GLU A 103 -15.54 -2.28 -8.46
CA GLU A 103 -16.18 -1.02 -8.05
C GLU A 103 -15.29 -0.24 -7.08
N ARG A 104 -14.68 -0.93 -6.09
CA ARG A 104 -13.77 -0.31 -5.11
C ARG A 104 -12.54 0.31 -5.78
N PHE A 105 -12.01 -0.31 -6.82
CA PHE A 105 -10.85 0.19 -7.55
C PHE A 105 -11.22 1.29 -8.57
N ASP A 106 -12.42 1.26 -9.12
CA ASP A 106 -12.95 2.35 -9.95
C ASP A 106 -13.18 3.63 -9.13
N GLU A 107 -13.55 3.52 -7.86
CA GLU A 107 -13.68 4.66 -6.94
C GLU A 107 -12.31 5.30 -6.60
N ASP A 108 -11.31 4.49 -6.25
CA ASP A 108 -9.95 4.96 -5.96
C ASP A 108 -8.93 3.89 -6.34
N ALA A 109 -8.26 4.10 -7.46
CA ALA A 109 -7.27 3.18 -8.00
C ALA A 109 -6.08 2.92 -7.03
N LEU A 110 -5.78 3.85 -6.11
CA LEU A 110 -4.75 3.62 -5.09
C LEU A 110 -5.09 2.45 -4.17
N ARG A 111 -6.36 2.07 -4.03
CA ARG A 111 -6.77 0.91 -3.21
C ARG A 111 -6.11 -0.39 -3.67
N MET A 112 -5.75 -0.51 -4.95
CA MET A 112 -4.97 -1.65 -5.46
C MET A 112 -3.62 -1.77 -4.75
N LEU A 113 -2.84 -0.70 -4.74
CA LEU A 113 -1.54 -0.68 -4.06
C LEU A 113 -1.68 -0.76 -2.53
N ARG A 114 -2.77 -0.21 -1.97
CA ARG A 114 -3.10 -0.36 -0.55
C ARG A 114 -3.35 -1.83 -0.18
N GLY A 115 -4.03 -2.60 -1.04
CA GLY A 115 -4.24 -4.04 -0.84
C GLY A 115 -2.93 -4.81 -0.74
N ILE A 116 -2.02 -4.58 -1.68
CA ILE A 116 -0.68 -5.17 -1.68
C ILE A 116 0.11 -4.74 -0.42
N ARG A 117 0.04 -3.46 -0.06
CA ARG A 117 0.69 -2.98 1.16
C ARG A 117 0.12 -3.64 2.42
N PHE A 118 -1.19 -3.79 2.54
CA PHE A 118 -1.77 -4.48 3.70
C PHE A 118 -1.38 -5.96 3.73
N ALA A 119 -1.33 -6.62 2.56
CA ALA A 119 -0.82 -8.00 2.48
C ALA A 119 0.61 -8.08 3.02
N GLY A 120 1.50 -7.15 2.67
CA GLY A 120 2.87 -7.09 3.20
C GLY A 120 2.93 -6.75 4.69
N GLN A 121 2.26 -5.69 5.12
CA GLN A 121 2.33 -5.25 6.52
C GLN A 121 1.75 -6.25 7.53
N LEU A 122 0.69 -6.95 7.16
CA LEU A 122 0.01 -7.93 8.01
C LEU A 122 0.47 -9.36 7.74
N GLN A 123 1.26 -9.58 6.69
CA GLN A 123 1.64 -10.90 6.19
C GLN A 123 0.40 -11.75 5.88
N PHE A 124 -0.56 -11.14 5.18
CA PHE A 124 -1.80 -11.75 4.73
C PHE A 124 -1.75 -12.01 3.22
N GLU A 125 -2.64 -12.88 2.74
CA GLU A 125 -2.80 -13.14 1.32
C GLU A 125 -3.91 -12.28 0.72
N LEU A 126 -3.79 -11.92 -0.57
CA LEU A 126 -4.90 -11.32 -1.31
C LEU A 126 -5.96 -12.38 -1.63
N GLU A 127 -7.23 -12.05 -1.40
CA GLU A 127 -8.32 -12.89 -1.87
C GLU A 127 -8.32 -12.93 -3.41
N GLU A 128 -8.63 -14.09 -3.99
CA GLU A 128 -8.51 -14.34 -5.43
C GLU A 128 -9.24 -13.31 -6.29
N LYS A 129 -10.51 -12.98 -5.95
CA LYS A 129 -11.27 -11.97 -6.71
C LYS A 129 -10.66 -10.59 -6.59
N THR A 130 -10.14 -10.24 -5.41
CA THR A 130 -9.43 -8.98 -5.18
C THR A 130 -8.15 -8.92 -6.01
N PHE A 131 -7.38 -10.01 -6.07
CA PHE A 131 -6.18 -10.13 -6.90
C PHE A 131 -6.50 -9.97 -8.40
N LEU A 132 -7.52 -10.68 -8.90
CA LEU A 132 -7.93 -10.60 -10.30
C LEU A 132 -8.44 -9.20 -10.68
N ALA A 133 -9.16 -8.54 -9.78
CA ALA A 133 -9.60 -7.18 -9.98
C ALA A 133 -8.44 -6.18 -10.02
N ILE A 134 -7.38 -6.36 -9.18
CA ILE A 134 -6.16 -5.56 -9.29
C ILE A 134 -5.54 -5.73 -10.69
N LYS A 135 -5.44 -6.96 -11.17
CA LYS A 135 -4.87 -7.26 -12.49
C LYS A 135 -5.66 -6.59 -13.62
N GLU A 136 -7.00 -6.63 -13.54
CA GLU A 136 -7.88 -5.99 -14.53
C GLU A 136 -7.79 -4.48 -14.51
N LYS A 137 -7.74 -3.89 -13.30
CA LYS A 137 -7.78 -2.43 -13.09
C LYS A 137 -6.40 -1.77 -13.01
N ALA A 138 -5.30 -2.52 -13.07
CA ALA A 138 -3.93 -1.99 -12.99
C ALA A 138 -3.69 -0.75 -13.87
N PRO A 139 -4.18 -0.66 -15.14
CA PRO A 139 -3.98 0.52 -15.97
C PRO A 139 -4.54 1.82 -15.38
N THR A 140 -5.55 1.76 -14.51
CA THR A 140 -6.14 2.95 -13.91
C THR A 140 -5.24 3.64 -12.89
N LEU A 141 -4.15 2.98 -12.46
CA LEU A 141 -3.19 3.55 -11.51
C LEU A 141 -2.52 4.82 -12.03
N VAL A 142 -2.46 5.04 -13.36
CA VAL A 142 -1.93 6.27 -13.98
C VAL A 142 -2.67 7.53 -13.52
N ASN A 143 -3.90 7.40 -13.02
CA ASN A 143 -4.70 8.52 -12.50
C ASN A 143 -4.32 8.90 -11.07
N VAL A 144 -3.43 8.15 -10.41
CA VAL A 144 -3.02 8.39 -9.03
C VAL A 144 -1.72 9.18 -8.99
N SER A 145 -1.67 10.21 -8.13
CA SER A 145 -0.46 11.03 -8.01
C SER A 145 0.73 10.24 -7.46
N ALA A 146 1.93 10.57 -7.93
CA ALA A 146 3.18 9.91 -7.52
C ALA A 146 3.43 9.97 -5.99
N GLU A 147 3.02 11.06 -5.32
CA GLU A 147 3.16 11.19 -3.86
C GLU A 147 2.32 10.15 -3.11
N ARG A 148 1.09 9.89 -3.60
CA ARG A 148 0.21 8.88 -3.00
C ARG A 148 0.80 7.48 -3.19
N ILE A 149 1.25 7.16 -4.41
CA ILE A 149 1.91 5.89 -4.74
C ILE A 149 3.16 5.71 -3.87
N ARG A 150 4.04 6.72 -3.82
CA ARG A 150 5.24 6.70 -2.99
C ARG A 150 4.93 6.44 -1.52
N THR A 151 3.85 7.02 -1.00
CA THR A 151 3.45 6.83 0.40
C THR A 151 3.11 5.36 0.69
N GLU A 152 2.35 4.70 -0.18
CA GLU A 152 1.97 3.29 0.00
C GLU A 152 3.16 2.36 -0.26
N LEU A 153 3.96 2.62 -1.31
CA LEU A 153 5.18 1.88 -1.60
C LEU A 153 6.17 1.95 -0.43
N THR A 154 6.41 3.15 0.12
CA THR A 154 7.29 3.33 1.28
C THR A 154 6.86 2.46 2.46
N LYS A 155 5.55 2.45 2.78
CA LYS A 155 5.01 1.63 3.87
C LYS A 155 5.17 0.12 3.61
N LEU A 156 5.08 -0.30 2.35
CA LEU A 156 5.27 -1.69 1.96
C LEU A 156 6.73 -2.12 2.10
N ILE A 157 7.67 -1.38 1.49
CA ILE A 157 9.09 -1.78 1.46
C ILE A 157 9.77 -1.77 2.84
N VAL A 158 9.27 -0.97 3.80
CA VAL A 158 9.77 -0.99 5.20
C VAL A 158 9.03 -2.00 6.08
N SER A 159 8.09 -2.77 5.54
CA SER A 159 7.36 -3.80 6.28
C SER A 159 8.08 -5.14 6.26
N LYS A 160 7.67 -6.05 7.17
CA LYS A 160 8.21 -7.43 7.23
C LYS A 160 7.88 -8.27 5.99
N GLY A 161 6.80 -7.94 5.28
CA GLY A 161 6.41 -8.60 4.04
C GLY A 161 6.70 -7.73 2.81
N SER A 162 7.87 -7.11 2.75
CA SER A 162 8.31 -6.32 1.60
C SER A 162 8.40 -7.13 0.29
N ASP A 163 8.57 -8.44 0.38
CA ASP A 163 8.49 -9.40 -0.72
C ASP A 163 7.13 -9.43 -1.43
N LYS A 164 6.03 -9.02 -0.73
CA LYS A 164 4.70 -8.86 -1.35
C LYS A 164 4.68 -7.79 -2.46
N LEU A 165 5.77 -7.03 -2.65
CA LEU A 165 5.94 -6.19 -3.84
C LEU A 165 5.89 -7.03 -5.14
N LEU A 166 6.20 -8.33 -5.09
CA LEU A 166 6.02 -9.26 -6.20
C LEU A 166 4.56 -9.34 -6.67
N LEU A 167 3.58 -9.18 -5.78
CA LEU A 167 2.16 -9.14 -6.17
C LEU A 167 1.87 -7.97 -7.13
N ALA A 168 2.61 -6.86 -7.03
CA ALA A 168 2.47 -5.77 -7.99
C ALA A 168 2.97 -6.16 -9.38
N VAL A 169 4.00 -7.00 -9.45
CA VAL A 169 4.51 -7.54 -10.73
C VAL A 169 3.53 -8.58 -11.30
N GLU A 170 3.07 -9.51 -10.49
CA GLU A 170 2.14 -10.59 -10.90
C GLU A 170 0.80 -10.03 -11.41
N THR A 171 0.36 -8.91 -10.87
CA THR A 171 -0.86 -8.21 -11.31
C THR A 171 -0.61 -7.20 -12.43
N GLY A 172 0.65 -6.96 -12.82
CA GLY A 172 1.03 -5.93 -13.80
C GLY A 172 0.90 -4.49 -13.28
N LEU A 173 0.65 -4.32 -11.97
CA LEU A 173 0.50 -3.00 -11.36
C LEU A 173 1.84 -2.24 -11.33
N SER A 174 2.97 -2.97 -11.17
CA SER A 174 4.33 -2.41 -11.12
C SER A 174 4.72 -1.63 -12.37
N ALA A 175 4.21 -2.02 -13.54
CA ALA A 175 4.46 -1.34 -14.82
C ALA A 175 4.10 0.16 -14.79
N TYR A 176 3.19 0.58 -13.90
CA TYR A 176 2.68 1.95 -13.80
C TYR A 176 3.41 2.82 -12.76
N PHE A 177 4.31 2.24 -11.94
CA PHE A 177 5.03 3.02 -10.93
C PHE A 177 6.48 2.59 -10.68
N LEU A 178 6.88 1.39 -11.09
CA LEU A 178 8.24 0.85 -10.95
C LEU A 178 8.52 -0.21 -12.04
N PRO A 179 8.46 0.17 -13.34
CA PRO A 179 8.68 -0.76 -14.45
C PRO A 179 10.08 -1.39 -14.46
N GLU A 180 11.06 -0.75 -13.81
CA GLU A 180 12.42 -1.26 -13.66
C GLU A 180 12.45 -2.60 -12.91
N LEU A 181 11.55 -2.80 -11.95
CA LEU A 181 11.49 -4.05 -11.17
C LEU A 181 11.23 -5.27 -12.06
N GLU A 182 10.38 -5.13 -13.08
CA GLU A 182 10.11 -6.22 -14.03
C GLU A 182 11.35 -6.58 -14.83
N LYS A 183 12.11 -5.59 -15.29
CA LYS A 183 13.39 -5.80 -15.96
C LYS A 183 14.41 -6.47 -15.03
N MET A 184 14.47 -6.04 -13.78
CA MET A 184 15.36 -6.63 -12.77
C MET A 184 15.03 -8.10 -12.51
N LEU A 185 13.75 -8.46 -12.39
CA LEU A 185 13.29 -9.85 -12.22
C LEU A 185 13.55 -10.73 -13.45
N ALA A 186 13.53 -10.14 -14.65
CA ALA A 186 13.86 -10.85 -15.89
C ALA A 186 15.37 -10.97 -16.13
N THR A 187 16.22 -10.34 -15.31
CA THR A 187 17.67 -10.31 -15.51
C THR A 187 18.37 -11.32 -14.62
N THR A 188 18.75 -12.44 -15.22
CA THR A 188 19.56 -13.49 -14.58
C THR A 188 21.02 -13.00 -14.39
N GLN A 189 21.66 -13.52 -13.34
CA GLN A 189 23.04 -13.19 -13.01
C GLN A 189 23.89 -14.47 -13.15
N GLU A 190 24.25 -14.84 -14.37
CA GLU A 190 25.03 -16.03 -14.69
C GLU A 190 26.45 -15.91 -14.09
N ASN A 191 26.50 -16.04 -12.76
CA ASN A 191 27.72 -15.97 -11.96
C ASN A 191 27.61 -16.92 -10.77
N PRO A 192 28.61 -17.75 -10.47
CA PRO A 192 28.56 -18.72 -9.35
C PRO A 192 28.36 -18.10 -7.97
N HIS A 193 28.55 -16.80 -7.83
CA HIS A 193 28.36 -16.06 -6.58
C HIS A 193 26.92 -15.53 -6.38
N HIS A 194 26.04 -15.64 -7.37
CA HIS A 194 24.66 -15.15 -7.31
C HIS A 194 23.68 -16.31 -7.45
N CYS A 195 22.78 -16.47 -6.48
CA CYS A 195 21.71 -17.47 -6.49
C CYS A 195 20.35 -16.92 -6.92
N PHE A 196 20.23 -15.61 -7.08
CA PHE A 196 19.01 -14.90 -7.47
C PHE A 196 19.25 -14.12 -8.78
N ASP A 197 18.17 -13.85 -9.52
CA ASP A 197 18.14 -12.75 -10.48
C ASP A 197 18.27 -11.40 -9.75
N VAL A 198 18.39 -10.31 -10.51
CA VAL A 198 18.62 -8.97 -9.96
C VAL A 198 17.44 -8.51 -9.09
N GLY A 199 16.20 -8.81 -9.48
CA GLY A 199 15.01 -8.39 -8.76
C GLY A 199 14.85 -9.11 -7.43
N HIS A 200 14.93 -10.45 -7.42
CA HIS A 200 14.84 -11.23 -6.18
C HIS A 200 16.01 -10.92 -5.23
N HIS A 201 17.21 -10.64 -5.76
CA HIS A 201 18.33 -10.17 -4.95
C HIS A 201 18.01 -8.85 -4.22
N SER A 202 17.46 -7.88 -4.94
CA SER A 202 17.08 -6.59 -4.35
C SER A 202 15.97 -6.73 -3.30
N LEU A 203 14.96 -7.58 -3.54
CA LEU A 203 13.89 -7.85 -2.55
C LEU A 203 14.43 -8.55 -1.29
N ALA A 204 15.35 -9.51 -1.46
CA ALA A 204 16.02 -10.16 -0.33
C ALA A 204 16.87 -9.16 0.47
N ALA A 205 17.57 -8.24 -0.20
CA ALA A 205 18.32 -7.17 0.44
C ALA A 205 17.43 -6.24 1.28
N ILE A 206 16.24 -5.86 0.78
CA ILE A 206 15.27 -5.07 1.55
C ILE A 206 14.83 -5.82 2.82
N SER A 207 14.46 -7.10 2.69
CA SER A 207 14.03 -7.91 3.84
C SER A 207 15.11 -7.95 4.91
N HIS A 208 16.37 -8.22 4.50
CA HIS A 208 17.51 -8.26 5.42
C HIS A 208 17.78 -6.91 6.10
N ILE A 209 17.69 -5.80 5.36
CA ILE A 209 17.82 -4.44 5.92
C ILE A 209 16.71 -4.12 6.91
N ASN A 210 15.48 -4.55 6.65
CA ASN A 210 14.37 -4.35 7.59
C ASN A 210 14.62 -5.07 8.92
N ASP A 211 15.11 -6.32 8.86
CA ASP A 211 15.43 -7.12 10.06
C ASP A 211 16.60 -6.49 10.84
N LEU A 212 17.68 -6.12 10.15
CA LEU A 212 18.82 -5.44 10.77
C LEU A 212 18.43 -4.09 11.37
N GLY A 213 17.62 -3.30 10.67
CA GLY A 213 17.18 -1.99 11.12
C GLY A 213 16.28 -2.08 12.37
N GLU A 214 15.46 -3.13 12.49
CA GLU A 214 14.69 -3.39 13.71
C GLU A 214 15.60 -3.76 14.89
N GLN A 215 16.57 -4.66 14.67
CA GLN A 215 17.53 -5.08 15.69
C GLN A 215 18.46 -3.95 16.14
N ALA A 216 18.94 -3.12 15.20
CA ALA A 216 19.84 -2.00 15.47
C ALA A 216 19.11 -0.74 15.98
N GLY A 217 17.78 -0.73 16.03
CA GLY A 217 16.99 0.40 16.50
C GLY A 217 17.05 1.61 15.56
N PHE A 218 17.16 1.40 14.25
CA PHE A 218 17.16 2.50 13.27
C PHE A 218 15.85 3.27 13.30
N ARG A 219 15.96 4.60 13.21
CA ARG A 219 14.79 5.48 13.10
C ARG A 219 14.07 5.25 11.77
N THR A 220 12.79 5.53 11.73
CA THR A 220 11.95 5.35 10.53
C THR A 220 12.57 5.96 9.27
N LYS A 221 13.14 7.17 9.37
CA LYS A 221 13.79 7.84 8.21
C LYS A 221 14.98 7.06 7.68
N GLU A 222 15.81 6.52 8.56
CA GLU A 222 16.99 5.71 8.20
C GLU A 222 16.55 4.40 7.54
N ARG A 223 15.55 3.73 8.10
CA ARG A 223 14.98 2.50 7.51
C ARG A 223 14.42 2.74 6.11
N VAL A 224 13.70 3.85 5.90
CA VAL A 224 13.16 4.22 4.58
C VAL A 224 14.29 4.45 3.58
N MET A 225 15.33 5.21 3.95
CA MET A 225 16.47 5.46 3.05
C MET A 225 17.19 4.17 2.66
N LEU A 226 17.44 3.29 3.62
CA LEU A 226 18.13 2.02 3.37
C LEU A 226 17.29 1.06 2.54
N ALA A 227 15.97 1.00 2.77
CA ALA A 227 15.06 0.17 1.99
C ALA A 227 15.01 0.60 0.52
N TYR A 228 14.93 1.91 0.23
CA TYR A 228 15.02 2.41 -1.14
C TYR A 228 16.41 2.18 -1.75
N ALA A 229 17.47 2.38 -0.99
CA ALA A 229 18.82 2.08 -1.47
C ALA A 229 18.95 0.60 -1.84
N ALA A 230 18.42 -0.33 -1.00
CA ALA A 230 18.43 -1.75 -1.31
C ALA A 230 17.54 -2.12 -2.51
N LEU A 231 16.40 -1.45 -2.68
CA LEU A 231 15.53 -1.69 -3.84
C LEU A 231 16.21 -1.31 -5.15
N LEU A 232 16.94 -0.20 -5.16
CA LEU A 232 17.39 0.48 -6.39
C LEU A 232 18.89 0.34 -6.66
N HIS A 233 19.72 -0.26 -5.76
CA HIS A 233 21.16 -0.31 -5.94
C HIS A 233 21.62 -0.98 -7.23
N ASP A 234 20.84 -1.95 -7.70
CA ASP A 234 21.10 -2.74 -8.90
C ASP A 234 20.16 -2.43 -10.08
N VAL A 235 19.41 -1.33 -10.01
CA VAL A 235 18.38 -0.96 -10.98
C VAL A 235 18.88 -0.86 -12.42
N ALA A 236 20.15 -0.50 -12.63
CA ALA A 236 20.75 -0.38 -13.96
C ALA A 236 21.44 -1.68 -14.44
N LYS A 237 21.51 -2.74 -13.65
CA LYS A 237 22.09 -4.02 -14.09
C LYS A 237 21.46 -4.58 -15.37
N PRO A 238 20.14 -4.54 -15.56
CA PRO A 238 19.53 -5.00 -16.81
C PRO A 238 20.10 -4.34 -18.06
N ASP A 239 20.35 -3.04 -18.01
CA ASP A 239 20.83 -2.26 -19.15
C ASP A 239 22.36 -2.37 -19.34
N CYS A 240 23.09 -2.86 -18.31
CA CYS A 240 24.56 -3.02 -18.32
C CYS A 240 25.01 -4.47 -18.51
N LYS A 241 24.10 -5.43 -18.65
CA LYS A 241 24.42 -6.86 -18.75
C LYS A 241 25.22 -7.16 -20.00
N GLN A 242 26.37 -7.79 -19.83
CA GLN A 242 27.21 -8.38 -20.88
C GLN A 242 27.58 -9.81 -20.46
N VAL A 243 27.56 -10.73 -21.41
CA VAL A 243 27.94 -12.11 -21.15
C VAL A 243 29.22 -12.38 -21.94
N ASP A 244 30.25 -12.88 -21.27
CA ASP A 244 31.52 -13.23 -21.89
C ASP A 244 31.48 -14.59 -22.61
N ASP A 245 32.62 -14.97 -23.23
CA ASP A 245 32.75 -16.23 -23.97
C ASP A 245 32.64 -17.48 -23.08
N GLU A 246 32.79 -17.34 -21.76
CA GLU A 246 32.64 -18.40 -20.76
C GLU A 246 31.21 -18.49 -20.23
N GLY A 247 30.30 -17.62 -20.68
CA GLY A 247 28.91 -17.57 -20.28
C GLY A 247 28.67 -16.86 -18.93
N ILE A 248 29.66 -16.07 -18.45
CA ILE A 248 29.57 -15.34 -17.19
C ILE A 248 29.02 -13.93 -17.46
N ALA A 249 28.03 -13.52 -16.68
CA ALA A 249 27.44 -12.18 -16.76
C ALA A 249 28.28 -11.14 -16.00
N HIS A 250 28.53 -10.03 -16.67
CA HIS A 250 29.19 -8.83 -16.13
C HIS A 250 28.25 -7.63 -16.21
N PHE A 251 28.34 -6.71 -15.24
CA PHE A 251 27.46 -5.53 -15.13
C PHE A 251 28.32 -4.27 -14.95
N TYR A 252 29.19 -4.00 -15.94
CA TYR A 252 30.14 -2.87 -15.85
C TYR A 252 29.40 -1.53 -15.77
N LYS A 253 29.85 -0.68 -14.82
CA LYS A 253 29.35 0.68 -14.59
C LYS A 253 27.87 0.78 -14.18
N HIS A 254 27.21 -0.32 -13.80
CA HIS A 254 25.82 -0.22 -13.33
C HIS A 254 25.61 0.77 -12.17
N PRO A 255 26.57 1.00 -11.21
CA PRO A 255 26.37 2.00 -10.17
C PRO A 255 26.37 3.43 -10.71
N GLU A 256 27.11 3.70 -11.79
CA GLU A 256 27.15 5.01 -12.43
C GLU A 256 25.86 5.31 -13.21
N TYR A 257 25.32 4.29 -13.87
CA TYR A 257 24.06 4.42 -14.63
C TYR A 257 22.81 4.36 -13.74
N GLY A 258 22.90 3.75 -12.55
CA GLY A 258 21.80 3.64 -11.60
C GLY A 258 21.68 4.86 -10.67
N ALA A 259 22.67 5.77 -10.64
CA ALA A 259 22.68 6.96 -9.81
C ALA A 259 21.96 8.13 -10.51
#